data_632302a5fc8ffc6591d0f1696bfd2e14
#
_entry.id   632302a5fc8ffc6591d0f1696bfd2e14
#
_cell.length_a   1.000
_cell.length_b   1.000
_cell.length_c   1.000
_cell.angle_alpha   90.00
_cell.angle_beta   90.00
_cell.angle_gamma   90.00
#
_symmetry.space_group_name_H-M   'P 1'
#
loop_
_entity.id
_entity.type
_entity.pdbx_description
1 polymer ?
#
loop_
_entity_poly.entity_id
_entity_poly.type
_entity_poly.pdbx_seq_one_letter_code
_entity_poly.pdbx_strand_id
1 'polypeptide(L)'
;IGQTWHPLFGEVFPQMLNLSTGAPFQPFNRSPQIRYRYTDNGWQLTGSVLWQLQYLSAGPNGKSEEYIKNSCVPEVYLGVDYKNPGWQVGNGMEILSLVPRTQNEVDGKIYKVSERVSSVSGEAHVKYQDANWLVMAKTLLASNLTQTCMLGGYGVTSIDPRTGEQEYSPYLFSTSWLNIVYGKKWKPGLFLGYLKNLGANEALVGKTYGVGLDVD
;
A
#
# COMPACT_ATOMS: atom_id res chain seq x y z
N ILE A 1 19.37 7.88 0.24
CA ILE A 1 18.40 8.88 -0.28
C ILE A 1 18.29 8.69 -1.77
N GLY A 2 17.08 8.71 -2.32
CA GLY A 2 16.84 8.61 -3.76
C GLY A 2 15.45 8.12 -4.09
N GLN A 3 15.20 7.84 -5.38
CA GLN A 3 13.95 7.25 -5.86
C GLN A 3 14.17 5.76 -6.15
N THR A 4 13.47 4.91 -5.40
CA THR A 4 13.59 3.45 -5.53
C THR A 4 12.27 2.77 -5.19
N TRP A 5 12.25 1.44 -5.28
CA TRP A 5 11.09 0.62 -4.97
C TRP A 5 10.53 0.90 -3.57
N HIS A 6 9.20 0.96 -3.50
CA HIS A 6 8.47 1.06 -2.24
C HIS A 6 8.87 -0.09 -1.30
N PRO A 7 9.05 0.15 0.01
CA PRO A 7 9.48 -0.90 0.94
C PRO A 7 8.53 -2.11 0.98
N LEU A 8 7.22 -1.91 0.87
CA LEU A 8 6.23 -2.99 0.78
C LEU A 8 6.43 -3.92 -0.43
N PHE A 9 7.08 -3.46 -1.50
CA PHE A 9 7.51 -4.35 -2.58
C PHE A 9 8.49 -5.39 -2.04
N GLY A 10 9.45 -4.95 -1.22
CA GLY A 10 10.39 -5.80 -0.52
C GLY A 10 11.32 -6.61 -1.43
N GLU A 11 11.86 -7.68 -0.88
CA GLU A 11 12.74 -8.63 -1.57
C GLU A 11 12.03 -9.94 -1.90
N VAL A 12 10.83 -10.16 -1.35
CA VAL A 12 9.98 -11.32 -1.61
C VAL A 12 8.86 -10.90 -2.56
N PHE A 13 8.96 -11.32 -3.81
CA PHE A 13 8.02 -10.99 -4.89
C PHE A 13 7.85 -12.18 -5.85
N PRO A 14 6.71 -12.30 -6.54
CA PRO A 14 6.42 -13.44 -7.42
C PRO A 14 7.44 -13.57 -8.55
N GLN A 15 7.91 -14.79 -8.81
CA GLN A 15 8.85 -15.13 -9.89
C GLN A 15 8.12 -15.59 -11.15
N MET A 16 6.97 -15.00 -11.45
CA MET A 16 6.17 -15.29 -12.65
C MET A 16 6.27 -14.16 -13.66
N LEU A 17 6.34 -14.50 -14.95
CA LEU A 17 6.67 -13.59 -16.05
C LEU A 17 5.87 -12.28 -16.04
N ASN A 18 4.56 -12.32 -16.03
CA ASN A 18 3.73 -11.12 -16.09
C ASN A 18 3.29 -10.61 -14.71
N LEU A 19 3.68 -11.29 -13.64
CA LEU A 19 3.38 -10.92 -12.26
C LEU A 19 4.61 -10.38 -11.52
N SER A 20 5.72 -10.14 -12.21
CA SER A 20 6.90 -9.53 -11.60
C SER A 20 6.65 -8.11 -11.11
N THR A 21 5.76 -7.37 -11.77
CA THR A 21 5.23 -6.09 -11.28
C THR A 21 4.19 -6.27 -10.19
N GLY A 22 3.51 -7.42 -10.18
CA GLY A 22 2.75 -7.97 -9.08
C GLY A 22 1.35 -7.44 -8.85
N ALA A 23 0.95 -6.34 -9.44
CA ALA A 23 -0.38 -5.80 -9.22
C ALA A 23 -1.48 -6.77 -9.73
N PRO A 24 -2.54 -7.04 -8.96
CA PRO A 24 -2.91 -6.44 -7.68
C PRO A 24 -2.43 -7.22 -6.44
N PHE A 25 -1.48 -8.14 -6.58
CA PHE A 25 -1.02 -9.01 -5.48
C PHE A 25 0.22 -8.47 -4.75
N GLN A 26 1.00 -7.63 -5.43
CA GLN A 26 2.26 -7.09 -4.92
C GLN A 26 2.28 -5.57 -5.08
N PRO A 27 2.52 -4.80 -4.01
CA PRO A 27 2.68 -3.35 -4.09
C PRO A 27 3.79 -2.97 -5.07
N PHE A 28 3.51 -2.03 -5.97
CA PHE A 28 4.43 -1.61 -7.01
C PHE A 28 4.46 -0.09 -7.14
N ASN A 29 5.57 0.51 -6.75
CA ASN A 29 5.80 1.95 -6.87
C ASN A 29 7.31 2.25 -6.77
N ARG A 30 7.76 3.33 -7.40
CA ARG A 30 9.07 3.95 -7.16
C ARG A 30 8.85 5.34 -6.57
N SER A 31 9.09 5.46 -5.29
CA SER A 31 8.89 6.71 -4.55
C SER A 31 10.22 7.35 -4.17
N PRO A 32 10.32 8.69 -4.21
CA PRO A 32 11.39 9.40 -3.52
C PRO A 32 11.34 9.04 -2.04
N GLN A 33 12.49 8.70 -1.48
CA GLN A 33 12.53 8.23 -0.10
C GLN A 33 13.89 8.44 0.56
N ILE A 34 13.84 8.53 1.89
CA ILE A 34 14.99 8.35 2.77
C ILE A 34 14.76 7.03 3.48
N ARG A 35 15.70 6.09 3.30
CA ARG A 35 15.62 4.76 3.91
C ARG A 35 16.87 4.52 4.74
N TYR A 36 16.66 4.09 5.97
CA TYR A 36 17.69 3.55 6.85
C TYR A 36 17.50 2.05 7.01
N ARG A 37 18.59 1.31 6.96
CA ARG A 37 18.59 -0.14 7.11
C ARG A 37 19.72 -0.54 8.04
N TYR A 38 19.39 -1.23 9.12
CA TYR A 38 20.34 -1.80 10.07
C TYR A 38 20.30 -3.32 9.94
N THR A 39 21.46 -3.96 9.87
CA THR A 39 21.59 -5.41 9.73
C THR A 39 22.58 -5.95 10.74
N ASP A 40 22.17 -6.95 11.53
CA ASP A 40 22.98 -7.63 12.51
C ASP A 40 22.50 -9.08 12.70
N ASN A 41 23.42 -10.05 12.69
CA ASN A 41 23.18 -11.46 12.97
C ASN A 41 21.95 -12.07 12.26
N GLY A 42 21.75 -11.73 10.99
CA GLY A 42 20.61 -12.16 10.19
C GLY A 42 19.35 -11.31 10.35
N TRP A 43 19.27 -10.47 11.37
CA TRP A 43 18.19 -9.49 11.51
C TRP A 43 18.44 -8.26 10.65
N GLN A 44 17.39 -7.75 10.03
CA GLN A 44 17.41 -6.50 9.30
C GLN A 44 16.22 -5.65 9.72
N LEU A 45 16.50 -4.46 10.25
CA LEU A 45 15.50 -3.44 10.55
C LEU A 45 15.51 -2.40 9.43
N THR A 46 14.35 -2.01 8.95
CA THR A 46 14.19 -1.01 7.90
C THR A 46 13.24 0.08 8.34
N GLY A 47 13.68 1.33 8.30
CA GLY A 47 12.84 2.51 8.45
C GLY A 47 12.90 3.35 7.18
N SER A 48 11.77 3.84 6.68
CA SER A 48 11.72 4.71 5.51
C SER A 48 10.69 5.80 5.68
N VAL A 49 11.01 6.98 5.16
CA VAL A 49 10.04 8.04 4.89
C VAL A 49 9.97 8.23 3.38
N LEU A 50 8.74 8.30 2.84
CA LEU A 50 8.47 8.28 1.42
C LEU A 50 7.57 9.46 1.02
N TRP A 51 7.63 9.80 -0.27
CA TRP A 51 6.78 10.81 -0.88
C TRP A 51 6.09 10.23 -2.12
N GLN A 52 4.80 10.49 -2.31
CA GLN A 52 4.08 10.03 -3.49
C GLN A 52 4.48 10.89 -4.71
N LEU A 53 4.87 10.25 -5.80
CA LEU A 53 5.25 10.93 -7.05
C LEU A 53 4.79 10.16 -8.29
N GLN A 54 5.19 8.88 -8.45
CA GLN A 54 4.92 8.09 -9.65
C GLN A 54 3.44 7.70 -9.74
N TYR A 55 2.87 7.26 -8.64
CA TYR A 55 1.46 6.93 -8.48
C TYR A 55 0.95 7.63 -7.22
N LEU A 56 -0.33 7.94 -7.22
CA LEU A 56 -0.97 8.78 -6.20
C LEU A 56 -2.16 8.04 -5.60
N SER A 57 -2.46 8.34 -4.35
CA SER A 57 -3.67 7.83 -3.70
C SER A 57 -4.93 8.34 -4.39
N ALA A 58 -5.88 7.43 -4.59
CA ALA A 58 -7.16 7.71 -5.22
C ALA A 58 -8.26 7.93 -4.16
N GLY A 59 -9.10 8.91 -4.38
CA GLY A 59 -10.25 9.21 -3.53
C GLY A 59 -11.38 9.90 -4.31
N PRO A 60 -12.44 10.37 -3.65
CA PRO A 60 -13.62 10.97 -4.26
C PRO A 60 -13.32 12.16 -5.18
N ASN A 61 -12.25 12.89 -4.88
CA ASN A 61 -11.78 14.05 -5.67
C ASN A 61 -10.69 13.67 -6.69
N GLY A 62 -10.54 12.37 -7.02
CA GLY A 62 -9.54 11.89 -7.95
C GLY A 62 -8.18 11.63 -7.29
N LYS A 63 -7.10 11.82 -8.07
CA LYS A 63 -5.71 11.61 -7.64
C LYS A 63 -4.94 12.91 -7.70
N SER A 64 -4.25 13.29 -6.61
CA SER A 64 -3.42 14.49 -6.58
C SER A 64 -2.24 14.35 -5.64
N GLU A 65 -1.08 14.86 -6.04
CA GLU A 65 0.09 14.99 -5.17
C GLU A 65 -0.10 16.07 -4.08
N GLU A 66 -1.08 16.95 -4.26
CA GLU A 66 -1.41 17.96 -3.25
C GLU A 66 -1.91 17.35 -1.93
N TYR A 67 -2.50 16.15 -1.96
CA TYR A 67 -3.06 15.54 -0.75
C TYR A 67 -1.98 15.20 0.29
N ILE A 68 -0.83 14.71 -0.14
CA ILE A 68 0.29 14.47 0.78
C ILE A 68 1.02 15.78 1.14
N LYS A 69 1.10 16.74 0.20
CA LYS A 69 1.64 18.07 0.48
C LYS A 69 0.81 18.80 1.54
N ASN A 70 -0.50 18.80 1.40
CA ASN A 70 -1.43 19.42 2.35
C ASN A 70 -1.33 18.77 3.75
N SER A 71 -1.05 17.46 3.80
CA SER A 71 -0.91 16.78 5.09
C SER A 71 0.37 17.16 5.82
N CYS A 72 1.40 17.61 5.11
CA CYS A 72 2.76 17.86 5.63
C CYS A 72 3.38 16.64 6.36
N VAL A 73 2.82 15.44 6.18
CA VAL A 73 3.29 14.20 6.80
C VAL A 73 3.71 13.25 5.70
N PRO A 74 4.98 12.82 5.63
CA PRO A 74 5.41 11.82 4.67
C PRO A 74 4.79 10.47 5.02
N GLU A 75 4.73 9.60 4.04
CA GLU A 75 4.42 8.20 4.24
C GLU A 75 5.57 7.54 5.01
N VAL A 76 5.27 6.70 6.00
CA VAL A 76 6.25 6.07 6.88
C VAL A 76 6.14 4.56 6.78
N TYR A 77 7.27 3.89 6.60
CA TYR A 77 7.37 2.44 6.64
C TYR A 77 8.36 1.99 7.70
N LEU A 78 7.98 0.95 8.44
CA LEU A 78 8.83 0.22 9.37
C LEU A 78 8.76 -1.27 9.05
N GLY A 79 9.91 -1.94 8.99
CA GLY A 79 9.98 -3.38 8.70
C GLY A 79 11.07 -4.08 9.47
N VAL A 80 10.84 -5.37 9.73
CA VAL A 80 11.80 -6.28 10.33
C VAL A 80 11.85 -7.58 9.52
N ASP A 81 13.05 -8.00 9.16
CA ASP A 81 13.34 -9.25 8.49
C ASP A 81 14.32 -10.08 9.29
N TYR A 82 14.20 -11.39 9.20
CA TYR A 82 15.22 -12.33 9.62
C TYR A 82 15.63 -13.19 8.43
N LYS A 83 16.93 -13.28 8.17
CA LYS A 83 17.53 -14.00 7.05
C LYS A 83 18.58 -14.96 7.53
N ASN A 84 18.52 -16.19 7.02
CA ASN A 84 19.57 -17.18 7.18
C ASN A 84 19.79 -17.92 5.85
N PRO A 85 20.80 -18.81 5.73
CA PRO A 85 20.94 -19.64 4.53
C PRO A 85 19.68 -20.49 4.30
N GLY A 86 18.93 -20.17 3.25
CA GLY A 86 17.71 -20.89 2.86
C GLY A 86 16.39 -20.26 3.31
N TRP A 87 16.35 -19.40 4.31
CA TRP A 87 15.12 -18.78 4.79
C TRP A 87 15.20 -17.26 4.91
N GLN A 88 14.11 -16.61 4.57
CA GLN A 88 13.83 -15.22 4.92
C GLN A 88 12.39 -15.12 5.40
N VAL A 89 12.19 -14.48 6.54
CA VAL A 89 10.86 -14.17 7.07
C VAL A 89 10.86 -12.71 7.49
N GLY A 90 9.75 -12.02 7.34
CA GLY A 90 9.67 -10.62 7.73
C GLY A 90 8.24 -10.11 7.83
N ASN A 91 8.15 -8.95 8.45
CA ASN A 91 6.92 -8.18 8.61
C ASN A 91 7.23 -6.70 8.35
N GLY A 92 6.24 -5.99 7.86
CA GLY A 92 6.32 -4.55 7.68
C GLY A 92 5.01 -3.86 7.95
N MET A 93 5.09 -2.59 8.29
CA MET A 93 3.94 -1.72 8.51
C MET A 93 4.18 -0.39 7.82
N GLU A 94 3.14 0.12 7.19
CA GLU A 94 3.09 1.43 6.55
C GLU A 94 2.00 2.28 7.17
N ILE A 95 2.27 3.56 7.30
CA ILE A 95 1.31 4.58 7.73
C ILE A 95 1.31 5.69 6.71
N LEU A 96 0.13 6.03 6.20
CA LEU A 96 -0.10 7.11 5.25
C LEU A 96 -1.16 8.06 5.79
N SER A 97 -0.92 9.37 5.69
CA SER A 97 -1.88 10.40 6.08
C SER A 97 -1.98 11.46 4.98
N LEU A 98 -3.20 11.73 4.52
CA LEU A 98 -3.48 12.65 3.43
C LEU A 98 -4.51 13.72 3.89
N VAL A 99 -4.44 14.92 3.30
CA VAL A 99 -5.47 15.95 3.42
C VAL A 99 -5.98 16.26 2.01
N PRO A 100 -7.14 15.69 1.61
CA PRO A 100 -7.64 15.81 0.24
C PRO A 100 -8.06 17.23 -0.14
N ARG A 101 -8.52 18.04 0.83
CA ARG A 101 -8.99 19.42 0.61
C ARG A 101 -8.53 20.34 1.71
N THR A 102 -8.23 21.60 1.37
CA THR A 102 -7.85 22.65 2.32
C THR A 102 -8.87 23.77 2.38
N GLN A 103 -9.80 23.81 1.43
CA GLN A 103 -10.90 24.80 1.40
C GLN A 103 -12.12 24.21 0.69
N ASN A 104 -13.28 24.74 1.00
CA ASN A 104 -14.54 24.43 0.35
C ASN A 104 -15.41 25.69 0.24
N GLU A 105 -16.27 25.72 -0.77
CA GLU A 105 -17.22 26.82 -0.98
C GLU A 105 -18.66 26.34 -0.71
N VAL A 106 -19.35 27.03 0.16
CA VAL A 106 -20.80 26.83 0.46
C VAL A 106 -21.50 28.19 0.44
N ASP A 107 -22.53 28.29 -0.38
CA ASP A 107 -23.34 29.51 -0.55
C ASP A 107 -22.49 30.77 -0.84
N GLY A 108 -21.47 30.65 -1.69
CA GLY A 108 -20.58 31.74 -2.07
C GLY A 108 -19.56 32.13 -0.99
N LYS A 109 -19.48 31.39 0.13
CA LYS A 109 -18.49 31.60 1.19
C LYS A 109 -17.46 30.51 1.18
N ILE A 110 -16.18 30.89 1.31
CA ILE A 110 -15.05 29.96 1.38
C ILE A 110 -14.77 29.62 2.84
N TYR A 111 -14.79 28.32 3.14
CA TYR A 111 -14.45 27.76 4.43
C TYR A 111 -13.12 27.00 4.34
N LYS A 112 -12.27 27.18 5.35
CA LYS A 112 -11.06 26.35 5.50
C LYS A 112 -11.47 25.01 6.07
N VAL A 113 -10.99 23.93 5.43
CA VAL A 113 -11.22 22.54 5.84
C VAL A 113 -9.88 21.83 5.96
N SER A 114 -9.78 20.77 6.78
CA SER A 114 -8.50 20.11 7.03
C SER A 114 -8.63 18.65 7.42
N GLU A 115 -9.78 18.04 7.17
CA GLU A 115 -10.01 16.63 7.49
C GLU A 115 -9.00 15.71 6.81
N ARG A 116 -8.57 14.72 7.58
CA ARG A 116 -7.54 13.76 7.18
C ARG A 116 -8.14 12.40 6.88
N VAL A 117 -7.54 11.73 5.89
CA VAL A 117 -7.64 10.30 5.76
C VAL A 117 -6.32 9.67 6.19
N SER A 118 -6.37 8.86 7.24
CA SER A 118 -5.22 8.10 7.73
C SER A 118 -5.43 6.63 7.45
N SER A 119 -4.41 5.95 6.96
CA SER A 119 -4.45 4.55 6.60
C SER A 119 -3.23 3.82 7.14
N VAL A 120 -3.44 2.57 7.53
CA VAL A 120 -2.40 1.67 8.04
C VAL A 120 -2.44 0.39 7.24
N SER A 121 -1.27 -0.07 6.82
CA SER A 121 -1.11 -1.31 6.07
C SER A 121 -0.05 -2.16 6.73
N GLY A 122 -0.33 -3.47 6.86
CA GLY A 122 0.59 -4.45 7.39
C GLY A 122 0.89 -5.54 6.39
N GLU A 123 2.12 -6.02 6.36
CA GLU A 123 2.53 -7.18 5.57
C GLU A 123 3.25 -8.22 6.40
N ALA A 124 3.18 -9.48 5.94
CA ALA A 124 4.05 -10.56 6.37
C ALA A 124 4.50 -11.37 5.16
N HIS A 125 5.75 -11.79 5.15
CA HIS A 125 6.29 -12.58 4.05
C HIS A 125 7.26 -13.67 4.50
N VAL A 126 7.40 -14.67 3.66
CA VAL A 126 8.34 -15.77 3.83
C VAL A 126 8.93 -16.17 2.49
N LYS A 127 10.20 -16.50 2.48
CA LYS A 127 10.91 -17.12 1.38
C LYS A 127 11.71 -18.30 1.90
N TYR A 128 11.57 -19.44 1.23
CA TYR A 128 12.43 -20.58 1.40
C TYR A 128 13.14 -20.87 0.07
N GLN A 129 14.41 -21.14 0.10
CA GLN A 129 15.19 -21.48 -1.07
C GLN A 129 16.27 -22.52 -0.74
N ASP A 130 16.29 -23.59 -1.52
CA ASP A 130 17.38 -24.56 -1.51
C ASP A 130 17.86 -24.86 -2.95
N ALA A 131 18.56 -25.99 -3.15
CA ALA A 131 19.11 -26.37 -4.45
C ALA A 131 18.04 -26.65 -5.52
N ASN A 132 16.81 -27.01 -5.14
CA ASN A 132 15.74 -27.44 -6.03
C ASN A 132 14.46 -26.62 -5.88
N TRP A 133 14.19 -26.09 -4.69
CA TRP A 133 12.95 -25.41 -4.35
C TRP A 133 13.16 -23.91 -4.14
N LEU A 134 12.24 -23.14 -4.66
CA LEU A 134 12.01 -21.76 -4.26
C LEU A 134 10.53 -21.64 -3.91
N VAL A 135 10.24 -21.38 -2.64
CA VAL A 135 8.87 -21.15 -2.14
C VAL A 135 8.80 -19.75 -1.54
N MET A 136 7.85 -18.97 -1.99
CA MET A 136 7.64 -17.62 -1.50
C MET A 136 6.17 -17.39 -1.24
N ALA A 137 5.86 -16.72 -0.16
CA ALA A 137 4.51 -16.28 0.15
C ALA A 137 4.53 -14.90 0.79
N LYS A 138 3.47 -14.15 0.57
CA LYS A 138 3.25 -12.84 1.17
C LYS A 138 1.76 -12.64 1.41
N THR A 139 1.44 -11.98 2.52
CA THR A 139 0.10 -11.50 2.83
C THR A 139 0.14 -10.03 3.20
N LEU A 140 -0.88 -9.28 2.78
CA LEU A 140 -1.11 -7.92 3.19
C LEU A 140 -2.53 -7.81 3.75
N LEU A 141 -2.66 -7.09 4.85
CA LEU A 141 -3.91 -6.48 5.31
C LEU A 141 -3.68 -4.97 5.26
N ALA A 142 -4.41 -4.30 4.38
CA ALA A 142 -4.02 -2.95 4.00
C ALA A 142 -5.23 -2.05 3.76
N SER A 143 -4.98 -0.76 3.84
CA SER A 143 -5.94 0.28 3.50
C SER A 143 -5.29 1.36 2.62
N ASN A 144 -6.05 1.83 1.62
CA ASN A 144 -5.65 2.95 0.74
C ASN A 144 -4.24 2.82 0.13
N LEU A 145 -3.93 1.70 -0.52
CA LEU A 145 -2.65 1.46 -1.20
C LEU A 145 -2.68 1.72 -2.73
N THR A 146 -3.58 2.55 -3.21
CA THR A 146 -3.69 2.83 -4.66
C THR A 146 -2.45 3.51 -5.25
N GLN A 147 -1.65 4.21 -4.43
CA GLN A 147 -0.34 4.74 -4.83
C GLN A 147 0.70 3.64 -5.10
N THR A 148 0.43 2.42 -4.73
CA THR A 148 1.29 1.25 -5.02
C THR A 148 0.66 0.28 -6.02
N CYS A 149 -0.29 0.74 -6.84
CA CYS A 149 -1.05 -0.08 -7.81
C CYS A 149 -1.84 -1.23 -7.16
N MET A 150 -2.13 -1.12 -5.87
CA MET A 150 -2.99 -2.06 -5.14
C MET A 150 -4.43 -1.54 -5.09
N LEU A 151 -5.32 -2.32 -4.50
CA LEU A 151 -6.67 -1.89 -4.18
C LEU A 151 -6.69 -0.81 -3.09
N GLY A 152 -7.85 -0.25 -2.83
CA GLY A 152 -8.08 0.70 -1.75
C GLY A 152 -8.61 2.03 -2.26
N GLY A 153 -8.00 3.12 -1.82
CA GLY A 153 -8.58 4.45 -1.92
C GLY A 153 -9.36 4.77 -0.64
N TYR A 154 -10.18 5.79 -0.69
CA TYR A 154 -10.99 6.22 0.45
C TYR A 154 -12.30 6.84 -0.04
N GLY A 155 -13.32 6.81 0.82
CA GLY A 155 -14.64 7.38 0.58
C GLY A 155 -15.00 8.45 1.61
N VAL A 156 -16.08 9.18 1.35
CA VAL A 156 -16.66 10.18 2.27
C VAL A 156 -17.62 9.48 3.21
N THR A 157 -17.51 9.72 4.50
CA THR A 157 -18.39 9.16 5.55
C THR A 157 -19.41 10.17 6.06
N SER A 158 -19.06 11.45 6.06
CA SER A 158 -19.99 12.54 6.42
C SER A 158 -19.63 13.84 5.71
N ILE A 159 -20.59 14.75 5.64
CA ILE A 159 -20.42 16.10 5.09
C ILE A 159 -21.08 17.09 6.06
N ASP A 160 -20.31 18.04 6.60
CA ASP A 160 -20.89 19.15 7.38
C ASP A 160 -21.68 20.09 6.44
N PRO A 161 -22.99 20.25 6.61
CA PRO A 161 -23.82 21.07 5.73
C PRO A 161 -23.47 22.58 5.78
N ARG A 162 -22.79 23.05 6.82
CA ARG A 162 -22.43 24.47 6.97
C ARG A 162 -21.10 24.80 6.30
N THR A 163 -20.12 23.96 6.41
CA THR A 163 -18.77 24.19 5.90
C THR A 163 -18.46 23.37 4.65
N GLY A 164 -19.26 22.31 4.39
CA GLY A 164 -18.99 21.32 3.35
C GLY A 164 -17.75 20.47 3.65
N GLU A 165 -17.23 20.48 4.88
CA GLU A 165 -16.13 19.63 5.31
C GLU A 165 -16.53 18.16 5.22
N GLN A 166 -15.62 17.31 4.71
CA GLN A 166 -15.89 15.89 4.48
C GLN A 166 -15.00 15.06 5.40
N GLU A 167 -15.60 14.18 6.16
CA GLU A 167 -14.87 13.09 6.83
C GLU A 167 -14.63 11.94 5.88
N TYR A 168 -13.57 11.19 6.09
CA TYR A 168 -13.13 10.15 5.17
C TYR A 168 -12.84 8.83 5.90
N SER A 169 -13.17 7.72 5.24
CA SER A 169 -12.74 6.38 5.66
C SER A 169 -11.98 5.67 4.53
N PRO A 170 -10.80 5.08 4.80
CA PRO A 170 -10.07 4.31 3.80
C PRO A 170 -10.74 2.95 3.57
N TYR A 171 -10.67 2.45 2.33
CA TYR A 171 -11.08 1.08 2.00
C TYR A 171 -10.02 0.09 2.44
N LEU A 172 -10.47 -0.95 3.13
CA LEU A 172 -9.67 -2.08 3.57
C LEU A 172 -9.71 -3.20 2.54
N PHE A 173 -8.59 -3.87 2.38
CA PHE A 173 -8.49 -5.08 1.58
C PHE A 173 -7.45 -6.04 2.14
N SER A 174 -7.58 -7.31 1.78
CA SER A 174 -6.59 -8.33 2.06
C SER A 174 -6.11 -8.95 0.76
N THR A 175 -4.81 -9.16 0.63
CA THR A 175 -4.23 -9.93 -0.47
C THR A 175 -3.22 -10.91 0.07
N SER A 176 -3.20 -12.10 -0.52
CA SER A 176 -2.24 -13.15 -0.19
C SER A 176 -1.84 -13.87 -1.46
N TRP A 177 -0.56 -14.26 -1.56
CA TRP A 177 -0.10 -15.06 -2.67
C TRP A 177 0.95 -16.07 -2.23
N LEU A 178 1.02 -17.16 -2.99
CA LEU A 178 2.00 -18.22 -2.87
C LEU A 178 2.64 -18.46 -4.26
N ASN A 179 3.96 -18.49 -4.33
CA ASN A 179 4.71 -18.84 -5.52
C ASN A 179 5.67 -19.99 -5.22
N ILE A 180 5.56 -21.07 -5.97
CA ILE A 180 6.40 -22.24 -5.85
C ILE A 180 7.12 -22.45 -7.18
N VAL A 181 8.44 -22.60 -7.15
CA VAL A 181 9.25 -22.97 -8.30
C VAL A 181 10.09 -24.18 -7.92
N TYR A 182 10.12 -25.19 -8.78
CA TYR A 182 10.88 -26.42 -8.55
C TYR A 182 11.82 -26.72 -9.72
N GLY A 183 13.01 -27.19 -9.41
CA GLY A 183 13.98 -27.73 -10.36
C GLY A 183 15.22 -26.87 -10.58
N LYS A 184 16.20 -27.45 -11.28
CA LYS A 184 17.51 -26.82 -11.58
C LYS A 184 17.57 -26.27 -12.99
N LYS A 185 17.43 -27.15 -13.99
CA LYS A 185 17.52 -26.84 -15.42
C LYS A 185 16.15 -26.41 -15.97
N TRP A 186 15.13 -27.19 -15.68
CA TRP A 186 13.73 -26.89 -15.92
C TRP A 186 13.13 -26.42 -14.62
N LYS A 187 12.44 -25.27 -14.63
CA LYS A 187 11.89 -24.61 -13.45
C LYS A 187 10.39 -24.34 -13.61
N PRO A 188 9.55 -25.40 -13.62
CA PRO A 188 8.11 -25.19 -13.56
C PRO A 188 7.77 -24.38 -12.31
N GLY A 189 6.84 -23.45 -12.45
CA GLY A 189 6.37 -22.58 -11.38
C GLY A 189 4.86 -22.61 -11.25
N LEU A 190 4.38 -22.50 -10.04
CA LEU A 190 2.98 -22.33 -9.68
C LEU A 190 2.81 -21.01 -8.93
N PHE A 191 1.82 -20.23 -9.33
CA PHE A 191 1.39 -19.05 -8.60
C PHE A 191 -0.08 -19.19 -8.20
N LEU A 192 -0.38 -18.93 -6.94
CA LEU A 192 -1.72 -18.83 -6.40
C LEU A 192 -1.87 -17.48 -5.71
N GLY A 193 -2.90 -16.73 -6.07
CA GLY A 193 -3.20 -15.44 -5.47
C GLY A 193 -4.66 -15.34 -5.04
N TYR A 194 -4.88 -14.70 -3.92
CA TYR A 194 -6.20 -14.40 -3.38
C TYR A 194 -6.26 -12.95 -2.95
N LEU A 195 -7.34 -12.28 -3.31
CA LEU A 195 -7.56 -10.88 -3.00
C LEU A 195 -9.02 -10.69 -2.60
N LYS A 196 -9.26 -9.95 -1.52
CA LYS A 196 -10.58 -9.66 -1.00
C LYS A 196 -10.69 -8.18 -0.61
N ASN A 197 -11.72 -7.52 -1.13
CA ASN A 197 -12.15 -6.23 -0.61
C ASN A 197 -12.90 -6.46 0.73
N LEU A 198 -12.54 -5.70 1.75
CA LEU A 198 -13.12 -5.78 3.09
C LEU A 198 -14.07 -4.59 3.37
N GLY A 199 -14.20 -3.65 2.42
CA GLY A 199 -15.02 -2.47 2.54
C GLY A 199 -14.35 -1.33 3.33
N ALA A 200 -15.14 -0.37 3.76
CA ALA A 200 -14.73 0.70 4.67
C ALA A 200 -15.21 0.38 6.09
N ASN A 201 -14.54 0.92 7.11
CA ASN A 201 -14.93 0.74 8.51
C ASN A 201 -16.23 1.47 8.86
N GLU A 202 -16.59 2.48 8.08
CA GLU A 202 -17.76 3.33 8.31
C GLU A 202 -18.66 3.36 7.09
N ALA A 203 -19.94 3.63 7.29
CA ALA A 203 -20.90 3.80 6.20
C ALA A 203 -20.51 5.03 5.35
N LEU A 204 -20.52 4.86 4.04
CA LEU A 204 -20.11 5.88 3.10
C LEU A 204 -21.31 6.69 2.60
N VAL A 205 -21.10 7.99 2.38
CA VAL A 205 -22.10 8.90 1.84
C VAL A 205 -21.75 9.19 0.37
N GLY A 206 -22.70 8.93 -0.54
CA GLY A 206 -22.54 9.20 -1.97
C GLY A 206 -21.71 8.15 -2.73
N LYS A 207 -21.48 8.40 -4.03
CA LYS A 207 -20.70 7.51 -4.88
C LYS A 207 -19.24 7.55 -4.50
N THR A 208 -18.71 6.40 -4.19
CA THR A 208 -17.30 6.22 -3.86
C THR A 208 -16.53 5.79 -5.11
N TYR A 209 -15.46 6.52 -5.42
CA TYR A 209 -14.54 6.15 -6.49
C TYR A 209 -13.35 5.41 -5.88
N GLY A 210 -13.41 4.08 -5.88
CA GLY A 210 -12.21 3.26 -5.72
C GLY A 210 -11.67 2.87 -7.10
N VAL A 211 -10.36 2.73 -7.24
CA VAL A 211 -9.80 2.14 -8.46
C VAL A 211 -10.18 0.67 -8.45
N GLY A 212 -11.14 0.30 -9.30
CA GLY A 212 -11.31 -1.06 -9.74
C GLY A 212 -12.59 -1.82 -9.43
N LEU A 213 -13.51 -1.34 -8.60
CA LEU A 213 -14.82 -1.99 -8.45
C LEU A 213 -15.87 -0.95 -8.05
N ASP A 214 -16.79 -0.68 -8.95
CA ASP A 214 -18.11 -0.15 -8.58
C ASP A 214 -18.78 -1.24 -7.73
N VAL A 215 -18.96 -0.97 -6.46
CA VAL A 215 -19.80 -1.79 -5.60
C VAL A 215 -21.10 -1.01 -5.46
N ASP A 216 -22.07 -1.34 -6.29
CA ASP A 216 -23.47 -0.98 -6.09
C ASP A 216 -24.06 -1.72 -4.88
#